data_1fd315ecbad2df292d5269125f1b13c1
#
_entry.id   1fd315ecbad2df292d5269125f1b13c1
#
_cell.length_a   1.000
_cell.length_b   1.000
_cell.length_c   1.000
_cell.angle_alpha   90.00
_cell.angle_beta   90.00
_cell.angle_gamma   90.00
#
_symmetry.space_group_name_H-M   'P 1'
#
loop_
_entity.id
_entity.type
_entity.pdbx_description
1 polymer ?
#
loop_
_entity_poly.entity_id
_entity_poly.type
_entity_poly.pdbx_seq_one_letter_code
_entity_poly.pdbx_strand_id
1 'polypeptide(L)'
;MVMGRVVHGGPNGRPLARAWVVLHRVTMGGAGGPIDSSRTGGHGDFTFSVGHADTTAIYVVSSWYDGIAYFSEPVTVSRPRTSLRPLLVYDTTSTGPGVQLERRLLTVAKQKPDGARDVLELLELRNPGRSTRIAADTLQPTWTGAIPVEAIQFQVAQGDLSPQAVTQRGDTVAVFGPIPPGDTKQLSYAYVLPGNAARVAVPIDQPTEEVDLLVEDTAATVTAARLDTLGVQEIESRRFARYRARALPAGAPLTIAFSVAPRFRAESLVPFVVIGAAAALAAGVVVALRKKTSG
;
A
#
# COMPACT_ATOMS: atom_id res chain seq x y z
N MET A 1 21.37 -21.54 -3.80
CA MET A 1 20.14 -22.23 -4.25
C MET A 1 18.95 -21.56 -3.60
N VAL A 2 17.90 -21.23 -4.36
CA VAL A 2 16.60 -20.74 -3.85
C VAL A 2 15.60 -21.89 -3.98
N MET A 3 14.94 -22.22 -2.88
CA MET A 3 13.99 -23.34 -2.82
C MET A 3 12.70 -22.94 -2.12
N GLY A 4 11.60 -23.57 -2.48
CA GLY A 4 10.31 -23.31 -1.88
C GLY A 4 9.25 -24.30 -2.35
N ARG A 5 8.01 -23.97 -2.08
CA ARG A 5 6.85 -24.79 -2.45
C ARG A 5 5.70 -23.88 -2.90
N VAL A 6 4.97 -24.30 -3.92
CA VAL A 6 3.70 -23.68 -4.33
C VAL A 6 2.54 -24.48 -3.72
N VAL A 7 1.65 -23.79 -3.03
CA VAL A 7 0.54 -24.38 -2.29
C VAL A 7 -0.74 -23.59 -2.55
N HIS A 8 -1.86 -24.28 -2.75
CA HIS A 8 -3.16 -23.64 -2.78
C HIS A 8 -3.55 -23.17 -1.37
N GLY A 9 -3.80 -21.88 -1.20
CA GLY A 9 -4.06 -21.24 0.09
C GLY A 9 -5.44 -21.50 0.69
N GLY A 10 -6.24 -22.38 0.07
CA GLY A 10 -7.52 -22.83 0.63
C GLY A 10 -7.37 -23.71 1.88
N PRO A 11 -8.49 -24.13 2.50
CA PRO A 11 -8.50 -24.80 3.79
C PRO A 11 -7.64 -26.08 3.88
N ASN A 12 -7.36 -26.71 2.74
CA ASN A 12 -6.65 -27.99 2.69
C ASN A 12 -5.16 -27.85 2.35
N GLY A 13 -4.65 -26.65 2.12
CA GLY A 13 -3.22 -26.42 1.86
C GLY A 13 -2.63 -27.32 0.75
N ARG A 14 -3.39 -27.61 -0.33
CA ARG A 14 -3.01 -28.59 -1.36
C ARG A 14 -1.75 -28.17 -2.13
N PRO A 15 -0.68 -28.97 -2.16
CA PRO A 15 0.47 -28.70 -3.00
C PRO A 15 0.10 -28.64 -4.48
N LEU A 16 0.68 -27.71 -5.22
CA LEU A 16 0.49 -27.62 -6.67
C LEU A 16 1.64 -28.32 -7.41
N ALA A 17 1.39 -29.53 -7.89
CA ALA A 17 2.28 -30.23 -8.77
C ALA A 17 2.27 -29.63 -10.19
N ARG A 18 3.42 -29.62 -10.85
CA ARG A 18 3.61 -29.13 -12.23
C ARG A 18 3.23 -27.66 -12.44
N ALA A 19 3.10 -26.86 -11.38
CA ALA A 19 2.92 -25.44 -11.49
C ALA A 19 4.16 -24.80 -12.12
N TRP A 20 3.96 -23.83 -13.00
CA TRP A 20 5.07 -23.07 -13.60
C TRP A 20 5.58 -22.06 -12.60
N VAL A 21 6.89 -22.06 -12.33
CA VAL A 21 7.56 -21.12 -11.45
C VAL A 21 8.68 -20.42 -12.17
N VAL A 22 8.85 -19.13 -11.92
CA VAL A 22 9.88 -18.29 -12.56
C VAL A 22 10.66 -17.56 -11.47
N LEU A 23 11.98 -17.66 -11.53
CA LEU A 23 12.89 -16.89 -10.68
C LEU A 23 13.21 -15.55 -11.37
N HIS A 24 12.97 -14.47 -10.66
CA HIS A 24 13.29 -13.10 -11.09
C HIS A 24 14.46 -12.56 -10.26
N ARG A 25 15.32 -11.78 -10.89
CA ARG A 25 16.35 -10.98 -10.22
C ARG A 25 16.00 -9.50 -10.38
N VAL A 26 15.95 -8.77 -9.27
CA VAL A 26 15.74 -7.32 -9.20
C VAL A 26 17.01 -6.68 -8.67
N THR A 27 17.56 -5.72 -9.41
CA THR A 27 18.76 -4.97 -9.01
C THR A 27 18.37 -3.60 -8.47
N MET A 28 19.21 -3.00 -7.64
CA MET A 28 19.10 -1.63 -7.18
C MET A 28 19.23 -0.70 -8.40
N GLY A 29 18.13 -0.18 -8.88
CA GLY A 29 18.05 0.61 -10.14
C GLY A 29 16.91 0.17 -11.05
N GLY A 30 16.13 -0.85 -10.64
CA GLY A 30 14.84 -1.21 -11.26
C GLY A 30 14.89 -2.09 -12.49
N ALA A 31 16.07 -2.39 -13.03
CA ALA A 31 16.21 -3.38 -14.11
C ALA A 31 16.12 -4.79 -13.52
N GLY A 32 14.92 -5.36 -13.49
CA GLY A 32 14.68 -6.73 -13.06
C GLY A 32 14.10 -7.57 -14.20
N GLY A 33 14.33 -8.88 -14.16
CA GLY A 33 13.76 -9.79 -15.16
C GLY A 33 13.85 -11.25 -14.74
N PRO A 34 13.15 -12.12 -15.49
CA PRO A 34 13.24 -13.56 -15.29
C PRO A 34 14.66 -14.03 -15.64
N ILE A 35 15.22 -14.88 -14.78
CA ILE A 35 16.57 -15.47 -14.99
C ILE A 35 16.54 -16.98 -15.09
N ASP A 36 15.50 -17.64 -14.57
CA ASP A 36 15.33 -19.08 -14.64
C ASP A 36 13.85 -19.45 -14.50
N SER A 37 13.46 -20.63 -14.97
CA SER A 37 12.10 -21.15 -14.85
C SER A 37 12.08 -22.65 -14.71
N SER A 38 11.08 -23.17 -13.98
CA SER A 38 10.94 -24.60 -13.73
C SER A 38 9.47 -24.97 -13.51
N ARG A 39 9.18 -26.26 -13.38
CA ARG A 39 7.90 -26.78 -12.89
C ARG A 39 8.08 -27.38 -11.50
N THR A 40 7.08 -27.21 -10.66
CA THR A 40 7.06 -27.82 -9.33
C THR A 40 7.00 -29.35 -9.43
N GLY A 41 7.63 -30.03 -8.46
CA GLY A 41 7.52 -31.47 -8.25
C GLY A 41 6.15 -31.92 -7.76
N GLY A 42 6.00 -33.21 -7.45
CA GLY A 42 4.72 -33.81 -7.01
C GLY A 42 4.17 -33.23 -5.71
N HIS A 43 5.03 -32.72 -4.85
CA HIS A 43 4.67 -32.06 -3.60
C HIS A 43 4.66 -30.53 -3.68
N GLY A 44 4.65 -29.97 -4.91
CA GLY A 44 4.66 -28.54 -5.16
C GLY A 44 6.01 -27.87 -4.96
N ASP A 45 7.07 -28.62 -4.69
CA ASP A 45 8.42 -28.16 -4.41
C ASP A 45 9.12 -27.66 -5.68
N PHE A 46 9.96 -26.65 -5.53
CA PHE A 46 10.86 -26.15 -6.58
C PHE A 46 12.22 -25.79 -6.03
N THR A 47 13.22 -25.80 -6.90
CA THR A 47 14.59 -25.39 -6.57
C THR A 47 15.23 -24.70 -7.77
N PHE A 48 15.83 -23.53 -7.54
CA PHE A 48 16.64 -22.81 -8.52
C PHE A 48 18.09 -22.74 -8.08
N SER A 49 19.01 -23.00 -9.02
CA SER A 49 20.45 -22.83 -8.81
C SER A 49 20.85 -21.41 -9.23
N VAL A 50 21.23 -20.60 -8.26
CA VAL A 50 21.80 -19.27 -8.51
C VAL A 50 23.32 -19.41 -8.47
N GLY A 51 23.97 -19.52 -9.63
CA GLY A 51 25.39 -19.85 -9.77
C GLY A 51 26.30 -18.80 -9.11
N HIS A 52 26.41 -17.63 -9.65
CA HIS A 52 27.11 -16.50 -9.06
C HIS A 52 26.06 -15.56 -8.44
N ALA A 53 25.69 -15.87 -7.18
CA ALA A 53 24.70 -15.05 -6.48
C ALA A 53 25.25 -13.64 -6.30
N ASP A 54 24.59 -12.69 -6.94
CA ASP A 54 24.77 -11.29 -6.62
C ASP A 54 24.10 -11.03 -5.26
N THR A 55 24.92 -10.86 -4.23
CA THR A 55 24.45 -10.64 -2.85
C THR A 55 23.76 -9.30 -2.65
N THR A 56 23.87 -8.39 -3.63
CA THR A 56 23.19 -7.09 -3.64
C THR A 56 21.85 -7.13 -4.35
N ALA A 57 21.61 -8.19 -5.14
CA ALA A 57 20.36 -8.37 -5.85
C ALA A 57 19.27 -8.98 -4.95
N ILE A 58 18.05 -8.62 -5.23
CA ILE A 58 16.85 -9.21 -4.64
C ILE A 58 16.31 -10.27 -5.61
N TYR A 59 15.92 -11.41 -5.06
CA TYR A 59 15.33 -12.50 -5.83
C TYR A 59 13.87 -12.69 -5.41
N VAL A 60 12.99 -12.89 -6.40
CA VAL A 60 11.56 -13.13 -6.22
C VAL A 60 11.17 -14.32 -7.09
N VAL A 61 10.35 -15.22 -6.56
CA VAL A 61 9.79 -16.31 -7.34
C VAL A 61 8.32 -16.01 -7.63
N SER A 62 7.91 -16.15 -8.89
CA SER A 62 6.51 -16.07 -9.27
C SER A 62 5.95 -17.43 -9.68
N SER A 63 4.63 -17.59 -9.51
CA SER A 63 3.85 -18.69 -10.07
C SER A 63 2.56 -18.17 -10.64
N TRP A 64 2.18 -18.66 -11.82
CA TRP A 64 0.94 -18.29 -12.47
C TRP A 64 -0.16 -19.31 -12.13
N TYR A 65 -1.27 -18.83 -11.59
CA TYR A 65 -2.39 -19.68 -11.22
C TYR A 65 -3.71 -18.93 -11.41
N ASP A 66 -4.69 -19.57 -12.02
CA ASP A 66 -6.05 -19.04 -12.28
C ASP A 66 -6.06 -17.58 -12.82
N GLY A 67 -5.20 -17.33 -13.83
CA GLY A 67 -5.10 -16.03 -14.49
C GLY A 67 -4.29 -14.96 -13.72
N ILE A 68 -3.73 -15.28 -12.54
CA ILE A 68 -3.02 -14.33 -11.68
C ILE A 68 -1.57 -14.79 -11.47
N ALA A 69 -0.64 -13.82 -11.49
CA ALA A 69 0.74 -14.02 -11.05
C ALA A 69 0.85 -13.78 -9.55
N TYR A 70 1.28 -14.80 -8.82
CA TYR A 70 1.56 -14.72 -7.39
C TYR A 70 3.08 -14.66 -7.19
N PHE A 71 3.53 -13.87 -6.22
CA PHE A 71 4.94 -13.62 -5.97
C PHE A 71 5.32 -14.02 -4.55
N SER A 72 6.52 -14.58 -4.38
CA SER A 72 7.11 -14.82 -3.08
C SER A 72 7.50 -13.50 -2.41
N GLU A 73 7.79 -13.57 -1.11
CA GLU A 73 8.55 -12.51 -0.46
C GLU A 73 9.91 -12.31 -1.17
N PRO A 74 10.41 -11.05 -1.24
CA PRO A 74 11.73 -10.77 -1.78
C PRO A 74 12.82 -11.31 -0.84
N VAL A 75 13.85 -11.97 -1.40
CA VAL A 75 14.98 -12.51 -0.63
C VAL A 75 16.32 -12.12 -1.24
N THR A 76 17.32 -11.98 -0.39
CA THR A 76 18.73 -11.91 -0.81
C THR A 76 19.38 -13.29 -0.65
N VAL A 77 20.20 -13.69 -1.63
CA VAL A 77 20.89 -14.98 -1.61
C VAL A 77 22.29 -14.81 -1.02
N SER A 78 22.35 -14.72 0.30
CA SER A 78 23.60 -14.62 1.07
C SER A 78 24.12 -15.96 1.61
N ARG A 79 23.36 -17.04 1.46
CA ARG A 79 23.69 -18.39 1.93
C ARG A 79 23.62 -19.41 0.80
N PRO A 80 24.32 -20.54 0.90
CA PRO A 80 24.26 -21.59 -0.11
C PRO A 80 22.85 -22.12 -0.40
N ARG A 81 21.96 -22.06 0.61
CA ARG A 81 20.54 -22.45 0.51
C ARG A 81 19.68 -21.37 1.15
N THR A 82 18.72 -20.85 0.39
CA THR A 82 17.70 -19.90 0.85
C THR A 82 16.34 -20.55 0.66
N SER A 83 15.63 -20.81 1.76
CA SER A 83 14.27 -21.36 1.73
C SER A 83 13.26 -20.24 1.80
N LEU A 84 12.32 -20.23 0.88
CA LEU A 84 11.18 -19.32 0.85
C LEU A 84 10.04 -19.88 1.69
N ARG A 85 9.19 -18.99 2.23
CA ARG A 85 7.87 -19.40 2.70
C ARG A 85 7.08 -20.01 1.54
N PRO A 86 6.08 -20.89 1.82
CA PRO A 86 5.22 -21.39 0.77
C PRO A 86 4.57 -20.25 -0.03
N LEU A 87 4.72 -20.31 -1.36
CA LEU A 87 4.04 -19.40 -2.26
C LEU A 87 2.57 -19.83 -2.35
N LEU A 88 1.70 -19.02 -1.76
CA LEU A 88 0.26 -19.29 -1.75
C LEU A 88 -0.38 -18.77 -3.02
N VAL A 89 -1.19 -19.60 -3.65
CA VAL A 89 -2.02 -19.27 -4.81
C VAL A 89 -3.48 -19.57 -4.49
N TYR A 90 -4.41 -18.86 -5.12
CA TYR A 90 -5.85 -18.97 -4.82
C TYR A 90 -6.67 -18.95 -6.09
N ASP A 91 -7.80 -19.65 -6.08
CA ASP A 91 -8.82 -19.46 -7.12
C ASP A 91 -9.28 -18.00 -7.15
N THR A 92 -9.74 -17.52 -8.29
CA THR A 92 -10.21 -16.14 -8.45
C THR A 92 -11.71 -16.04 -8.33
N THR A 93 -12.21 -14.88 -7.91
CA THR A 93 -13.64 -14.57 -7.89
C THR A 93 -13.89 -13.07 -8.06
N SER A 94 -14.90 -12.72 -8.82
CA SER A 94 -15.43 -11.35 -8.90
C SER A 94 -16.59 -11.10 -7.95
N THR A 95 -17.05 -12.13 -7.22
CA THR A 95 -18.17 -12.09 -6.29
C THR A 95 -17.73 -12.47 -4.87
N GLY A 96 -18.61 -12.33 -3.87
CA GLY A 96 -18.32 -12.66 -2.47
C GLY A 96 -18.10 -11.43 -1.60
N PRO A 97 -17.49 -11.57 -0.42
CA PRO A 97 -17.28 -10.46 0.51
C PRO A 97 -16.47 -9.33 -0.14
N GLY A 98 -16.86 -8.09 0.10
CA GLY A 98 -16.11 -6.92 -0.34
C GLY A 98 -14.72 -6.85 0.32
N VAL A 99 -13.76 -6.28 -0.40
CA VAL A 99 -12.46 -5.92 0.16
C VAL A 99 -12.67 -4.83 1.20
N GLN A 100 -12.04 -4.96 2.35
CA GLN A 100 -12.17 -4.09 3.52
C GLN A 100 -10.98 -3.15 3.61
N LEU A 101 -11.23 -1.92 4.02
CA LEU A 101 -10.21 -0.96 4.43
C LEU A 101 -9.94 -1.13 5.93
N GLU A 102 -8.84 -1.78 6.28
CA GLU A 102 -8.46 -1.97 7.69
C GLU A 102 -7.85 -0.71 8.27
N ARG A 103 -6.88 -0.15 7.57
CA ARG A 103 -6.15 1.03 8.05
C ARG A 103 -6.00 2.06 6.95
N ARG A 104 -6.10 3.34 7.34
CA ARG A 104 -5.82 4.50 6.51
C ARG A 104 -4.83 5.40 7.24
N LEU A 105 -3.69 5.66 6.65
CA LEU A 105 -2.74 6.68 7.13
C LEU A 105 -2.83 7.87 6.16
N LEU A 106 -3.16 9.02 6.69
CA LEU A 106 -3.23 10.29 5.97
C LEU A 106 -2.13 11.21 6.47
N THR A 107 -1.22 11.61 5.60
CA THR A 107 -0.16 12.57 5.91
C THR A 107 -0.40 13.85 5.14
N VAL A 108 -0.60 14.96 5.84
CA VAL A 108 -0.81 16.30 5.25
C VAL A 108 0.42 17.14 5.50
N ALA A 109 1.08 17.55 4.42
CA ALA A 109 2.27 18.39 4.48
C ALA A 109 1.93 19.84 4.86
N LYS A 110 2.97 20.58 5.25
CA LYS A 110 2.91 22.02 5.49
C LYS A 110 2.44 22.76 4.23
N GLN A 111 1.78 23.87 4.44
CA GLN A 111 1.34 24.76 3.37
C GLN A 111 2.55 25.26 2.54
N LYS A 112 2.43 25.17 1.23
CA LYS A 112 3.38 25.72 0.24
C LYS A 112 3.19 27.23 0.09
N PRO A 113 4.12 27.93 -0.58
CA PRO A 113 3.98 29.38 -0.84
C PRO A 113 2.73 29.77 -1.62
N ASP A 114 2.24 28.90 -2.51
CA ASP A 114 0.99 29.07 -3.27
C ASP A 114 -0.26 28.75 -2.46
N GLY A 115 -0.09 28.33 -1.23
CA GLY A 115 -1.16 27.95 -0.31
C GLY A 115 -1.55 26.47 -0.36
N ALA A 116 -1.12 25.74 -1.37
CA ALA A 116 -1.45 24.32 -1.54
C ALA A 116 -0.76 23.44 -0.47
N ARG A 117 -1.30 22.23 -0.27
CA ARG A 117 -0.71 21.20 0.60
C ARG A 117 -0.66 19.87 -0.11
N ASP A 118 0.49 19.20 -0.03
CA ASP A 118 0.60 17.81 -0.49
C ASP A 118 0.01 16.89 0.56
N VAL A 119 -0.70 15.89 0.07
CA VAL A 119 -1.27 14.82 0.89
C VAL A 119 -0.77 13.48 0.35
N LEU A 120 -0.35 12.62 1.26
CA LEU A 120 -0.04 11.22 0.99
C LEU A 120 -1.01 10.36 1.79
N GLU A 121 -1.64 9.42 1.12
CA GLU A 121 -2.44 8.38 1.75
C GLU A 121 -1.83 7.00 1.54
N LEU A 122 -1.87 6.22 2.60
CA LEU A 122 -1.49 4.82 2.60
C LEU A 122 -2.64 4.02 3.21
N LEU A 123 -3.16 3.08 2.45
CA LEU A 123 -4.30 2.25 2.80
C LEU A 123 -3.86 0.79 2.90
N GLU A 124 -4.35 0.09 3.92
CA GLU A 124 -4.22 -1.36 4.05
C GLU A 124 -5.56 -2.01 3.69
N LEU A 125 -5.58 -2.68 2.55
CA LEU A 125 -6.75 -3.37 2.01
C LEU A 125 -6.67 -4.85 2.33
N ARG A 126 -7.74 -5.42 2.91
CA ARG A 126 -7.84 -6.83 3.22
C ARG A 126 -8.98 -7.49 2.46
N ASN A 127 -8.70 -8.63 1.89
CA ASN A 127 -9.71 -9.53 1.36
C ASN A 127 -10.10 -10.56 2.43
N PRO A 128 -11.31 -10.48 3.02
CA PRO A 128 -11.77 -11.43 4.04
C PRO A 128 -12.24 -12.75 3.45
N GLY A 129 -12.30 -12.87 2.12
CA GLY A 129 -12.70 -14.07 1.40
C GLY A 129 -11.66 -15.19 1.44
N ARG A 130 -11.89 -16.24 0.66
CA ARG A 130 -10.98 -17.40 0.52
C ARG A 130 -10.36 -17.50 -0.86
N SER A 131 -10.84 -16.71 -1.81
CA SER A 131 -10.36 -16.61 -3.19
C SER A 131 -9.81 -15.23 -3.46
N THR A 132 -8.90 -15.11 -4.40
CA THR A 132 -8.41 -13.80 -4.85
C THR A 132 -9.55 -13.00 -5.45
N ARG A 133 -9.80 -11.82 -4.89
CA ARG A 133 -10.79 -10.90 -5.41
C ARG A 133 -10.23 -10.22 -6.66
N ILE A 134 -10.99 -10.28 -7.76
CA ILE A 134 -10.66 -9.60 -9.02
C ILE A 134 -11.81 -8.68 -9.43
N ALA A 135 -11.53 -7.73 -10.30
CA ALA A 135 -12.54 -6.93 -10.96
C ALA A 135 -13.46 -7.83 -11.81
N ALA A 136 -14.75 -7.57 -11.81
CA ALA A 136 -15.68 -8.31 -12.65
C ALA A 136 -15.52 -7.93 -14.14
N ASP A 137 -15.29 -6.64 -14.38
CA ASP A 137 -15.05 -6.06 -15.71
C ASP A 137 -14.36 -4.68 -15.54
N THR A 138 -14.26 -3.91 -16.62
CA THR A 138 -13.65 -2.57 -16.64
C THR A 138 -14.49 -1.49 -15.95
N LEU A 139 -15.73 -1.80 -15.55
CA LEU A 139 -16.66 -0.88 -14.87
C LEU A 139 -16.84 -1.24 -13.39
N GLN A 140 -16.59 -2.49 -13.03
CA GLN A 140 -16.74 -3.02 -11.66
C GLN A 140 -15.37 -3.34 -11.07
N PRO A 141 -14.72 -2.38 -10.40
CA PRO A 141 -13.40 -2.56 -9.82
C PRO A 141 -13.40 -3.59 -8.67
N THR A 142 -12.21 -4.06 -8.33
CA THR A 142 -11.98 -4.93 -7.18
C THR A 142 -12.32 -4.23 -5.87
N TRP A 143 -11.99 -2.92 -5.80
CA TRP A 143 -12.25 -2.05 -4.64
C TRP A 143 -12.39 -0.60 -5.09
N THR A 144 -13.14 0.17 -4.32
CA THR A 144 -13.23 1.63 -4.44
C THR A 144 -13.06 2.31 -3.10
N GLY A 145 -12.56 3.54 -3.11
CA GLY A 145 -12.52 4.42 -1.94
C GLY A 145 -12.60 5.88 -2.35
N ALA A 146 -13.07 6.72 -1.44
CA ALA A 146 -13.24 8.14 -1.70
C ALA A 146 -12.05 8.98 -1.22
N ILE A 147 -11.76 10.06 -1.95
CA ILE A 147 -10.83 11.13 -1.57
C ILE A 147 -11.59 12.44 -1.44
N PRO A 148 -11.03 13.48 -0.77
CA PRO A 148 -11.67 14.79 -0.69
C PRO A 148 -12.01 15.34 -2.07
N VAL A 149 -13.19 15.95 -2.20
CA VAL A 149 -13.67 16.55 -3.48
C VAL A 149 -12.76 17.67 -3.98
N GLU A 150 -12.00 18.29 -3.06
CA GLU A 150 -11.02 19.34 -3.37
C GLU A 150 -9.70 18.79 -3.90
N ALA A 151 -9.50 17.44 -3.84
CA ALA A 151 -8.25 16.81 -4.25
C ALA A 151 -7.99 17.01 -5.75
N ILE A 152 -6.79 17.50 -6.08
CA ILE A 152 -6.31 17.67 -7.46
C ILE A 152 -4.95 16.99 -7.61
N GLN A 153 -4.49 16.81 -8.85
CA GLN A 153 -3.15 16.26 -9.15
C GLN A 153 -2.91 14.87 -8.51
N PHE A 154 -3.89 13.99 -8.63
CA PHE A 154 -3.78 12.62 -8.11
C PHE A 154 -2.65 11.85 -8.80
N GLN A 155 -1.86 11.14 -8.00
CA GLN A 155 -0.77 10.28 -8.46
C GLN A 155 -0.71 9.00 -7.61
N VAL A 156 -0.63 7.86 -8.25
CA VAL A 156 -0.40 6.59 -7.55
C VAL A 156 1.07 6.54 -7.12
N ALA A 157 1.29 6.25 -5.85
CA ALA A 157 2.61 6.09 -5.26
C ALA A 157 3.00 4.60 -5.19
N GLN A 158 4.21 4.31 -4.73
CA GLN A 158 4.70 2.94 -4.57
C GLN A 158 3.88 2.18 -3.51
N GLY A 159 3.48 0.95 -3.83
CA GLY A 159 2.72 0.04 -2.98
C GLY A 159 2.75 -1.38 -3.53
N ASP A 160 1.91 -2.25 -2.97
CA ASP A 160 1.78 -3.64 -3.42
C ASP A 160 0.93 -3.80 -4.69
N LEU A 161 0.18 -2.77 -5.03
CA LEU A 161 -0.69 -2.76 -6.21
C LEU A 161 -0.01 -2.04 -7.37
N SER A 162 -0.14 -2.60 -8.57
CA SER A 162 0.39 -1.95 -9.79
C SER A 162 -0.27 -0.59 -10.02
N PRO A 163 0.49 0.48 -10.27
CA PRO A 163 -0.07 1.79 -10.59
C PRO A 163 -1.04 1.77 -11.76
N GLN A 164 -0.83 0.88 -12.75
CA GLN A 164 -1.72 0.72 -13.91
C GLN A 164 -3.09 0.12 -13.55
N ALA A 165 -3.18 -0.54 -12.40
CA ALA A 165 -4.43 -1.11 -11.89
C ALA A 165 -5.22 -0.13 -11.02
N VAL A 166 -4.77 1.11 -10.85
CA VAL A 166 -5.40 2.12 -10.01
C VAL A 166 -5.78 3.33 -10.86
N THR A 167 -7.02 3.78 -10.76
CA THR A 167 -7.51 4.96 -11.49
C THR A 167 -8.27 5.88 -10.55
N GLN A 168 -8.28 7.19 -10.86
CA GLN A 168 -9.15 8.17 -10.20
C GLN A 168 -10.23 8.62 -11.18
N ARG A 169 -11.46 8.72 -10.71
CA ARG A 169 -12.60 9.30 -11.43
C ARG A 169 -13.37 10.20 -10.47
N GLY A 170 -13.23 11.51 -10.65
CA GLY A 170 -13.79 12.49 -9.71
C GLY A 170 -13.15 12.35 -8.33
N ASP A 171 -13.96 12.16 -7.32
CA ASP A 171 -13.56 11.93 -5.92
C ASP A 171 -13.38 10.44 -5.55
N THR A 172 -13.41 9.54 -6.53
CA THR A 172 -13.33 8.11 -6.32
C THR A 172 -12.03 7.52 -6.87
N VAL A 173 -11.32 6.77 -6.05
CA VAL A 173 -10.19 5.92 -6.43
C VAL A 173 -10.71 4.51 -6.64
N ALA A 174 -10.40 3.90 -7.79
CA ALA A 174 -10.81 2.56 -8.16
C ALA A 174 -9.58 1.66 -8.39
N VAL A 175 -9.61 0.47 -7.84
CA VAL A 175 -8.59 -0.58 -7.98
C VAL A 175 -9.14 -1.72 -8.82
N PHE A 176 -8.44 -2.08 -9.89
CA PHE A 176 -8.77 -3.21 -10.78
C PHE A 176 -7.81 -4.39 -10.61
N GLY A 177 -6.74 -4.22 -9.80
CA GLY A 177 -5.78 -5.28 -9.52
C GLY A 177 -6.36 -6.38 -8.62
N PRO A 178 -5.77 -7.59 -8.67
CA PRO A 178 -6.17 -8.69 -7.82
C PRO A 178 -5.77 -8.44 -6.35
N ILE A 179 -6.66 -8.79 -5.43
CA ILE A 179 -6.42 -8.73 -3.99
C ILE A 179 -6.60 -10.14 -3.43
N PRO A 180 -5.52 -10.90 -3.18
CA PRO A 180 -5.58 -12.23 -2.61
C PRO A 180 -6.03 -12.19 -1.14
N PRO A 181 -6.58 -13.28 -0.59
CA PRO A 181 -6.82 -13.41 0.83
C PRO A 181 -5.51 -13.54 1.61
N GLY A 182 -5.57 -13.35 2.92
CA GLY A 182 -4.42 -13.45 3.82
C GLY A 182 -3.83 -12.09 4.18
N ASP A 183 -2.64 -11.77 3.69
CA ASP A 183 -1.97 -10.52 4.03
C ASP A 183 -2.70 -9.30 3.43
N THR A 184 -2.66 -8.19 4.14
CA THR A 184 -3.16 -6.91 3.63
C THR A 184 -2.33 -6.43 2.44
N LYS A 185 -2.99 -5.77 1.49
CA LYS A 185 -2.35 -5.11 0.35
C LYS A 185 -2.27 -3.62 0.59
N GLN A 186 -1.08 -3.07 0.45
CA GLN A 186 -0.85 -1.64 0.58
C GLN A 186 -1.16 -0.94 -0.74
N LEU A 187 -2.06 0.05 -0.67
CA LEU A 187 -2.32 1.03 -1.72
C LEU A 187 -1.81 2.38 -1.23
N SER A 188 -0.97 3.03 -2.03
CA SER A 188 -0.49 4.38 -1.73
C SER A 188 -0.77 5.32 -2.90
N TYR A 189 -1.21 6.53 -2.59
CA TYR A 189 -1.38 7.60 -3.56
C TYR A 189 -1.19 8.97 -2.91
N ALA A 190 -0.89 9.95 -3.75
CA ALA A 190 -0.75 11.34 -3.34
C ALA A 190 -1.71 12.23 -4.13
N TYR A 191 -2.08 13.35 -3.55
CA TYR A 191 -2.84 14.40 -4.20
C TYR A 191 -2.51 15.75 -3.57
N VAL A 192 -3.02 16.84 -4.16
CA VAL A 192 -2.82 18.19 -3.67
C VAL A 192 -4.16 18.75 -3.21
N LEU A 193 -4.18 19.36 -2.03
CA LEU A 193 -5.25 20.21 -1.56
C LEU A 193 -4.94 21.65 -1.98
N PRO A 194 -5.84 22.34 -2.72
CA PRO A 194 -5.59 23.71 -3.18
C PRO A 194 -5.57 24.71 -2.02
N GLY A 195 -4.93 25.84 -2.22
CA GLY A 195 -4.68 26.84 -1.17
C GLY A 195 -5.91 27.51 -0.58
N ASN A 196 -7.07 27.40 -1.24
CA ASN A 196 -8.36 27.87 -0.72
C ASN A 196 -9.06 26.83 0.19
N ALA A 197 -8.55 25.61 0.30
CA ALA A 197 -9.11 24.58 1.16
C ALA A 197 -8.73 24.83 2.62
N ALA A 198 -9.34 25.83 3.25
CA ALA A 198 -9.13 26.11 4.68
C ALA A 198 -9.70 25.01 5.59
N ARG A 199 -10.68 24.26 5.11
CA ARG A 199 -11.29 23.12 5.79
C ARG A 199 -11.52 22.02 4.77
N VAL A 200 -11.15 20.80 5.13
CA VAL A 200 -11.27 19.62 4.27
C VAL A 200 -12.04 18.54 5.00
N ALA A 201 -13.07 18.03 4.35
CA ALA A 201 -13.76 16.82 4.79
C ALA A 201 -13.05 15.61 4.18
N VAL A 202 -12.49 14.76 5.03
CA VAL A 202 -11.90 13.48 4.62
C VAL A 202 -13.03 12.46 4.58
N PRO A 203 -13.39 11.92 3.41
CA PRO A 203 -14.53 11.01 3.30
C PRO A 203 -14.20 9.65 3.96
N ILE A 204 -15.15 9.15 4.73
CA ILE A 204 -15.16 7.79 5.27
C ILE A 204 -16.33 7.07 4.58
N ASP A 205 -16.09 6.60 3.36
CA ASP A 205 -17.12 5.98 2.50
C ASP A 205 -17.42 4.52 2.85
N GLN A 206 -16.56 3.90 3.63
CA GLN A 206 -16.70 2.53 4.11
C GLN A 206 -16.22 2.40 5.56
N PRO A 207 -16.68 1.36 6.31
CA PRO A 207 -16.18 1.11 7.66
C PRO A 207 -14.65 0.98 7.65
N THR A 208 -13.97 1.73 8.54
CA THR A 208 -12.52 1.74 8.65
C THR A 208 -12.12 1.51 10.10
N GLU A 209 -11.30 0.48 10.35
CA GLU A 209 -10.94 0.10 11.72
C GLU A 209 -10.03 1.13 12.39
N GLU A 210 -9.04 1.66 11.65
CA GLU A 210 -8.12 2.66 12.17
C GLU A 210 -7.78 3.71 11.10
N VAL A 211 -7.89 4.99 11.49
CA VAL A 211 -7.42 6.12 10.69
C VAL A 211 -6.36 6.85 11.49
N ASP A 212 -5.12 6.83 11.01
CA ASP A 212 -4.01 7.65 11.54
C ASP A 212 -3.87 8.93 10.69
N LEU A 213 -3.74 10.08 11.35
CA LEU A 213 -3.47 11.36 10.68
C LEU A 213 -2.16 11.94 11.20
N LEU A 214 -1.33 12.39 10.27
CA LEU A 214 -0.13 13.16 10.49
C LEU A 214 -0.29 14.52 9.81
N VAL A 215 -0.45 15.58 10.58
CA VAL A 215 -0.66 16.94 10.04
C VAL A 215 0.54 17.81 10.41
N GLU A 216 1.30 18.27 9.43
CA GLU A 216 2.49 19.08 9.65
C GLU A 216 2.15 20.50 10.13
N ASP A 217 0.96 21.02 9.80
CA ASP A 217 0.39 22.20 10.45
C ASP A 217 -0.08 21.83 11.86
N THR A 218 0.81 21.96 12.84
CA THR A 218 0.54 21.57 14.24
C THR A 218 -0.51 22.43 14.93
N ALA A 219 -0.94 23.53 14.31
CA ALA A 219 -2.05 24.39 14.77
C ALA A 219 -3.37 24.01 14.09
N ALA A 220 -3.38 23.08 13.15
CA ALA A 220 -4.61 22.56 12.54
C ALA A 220 -5.48 21.86 13.58
N THR A 221 -6.80 21.96 13.42
CA THR A 221 -7.77 21.26 14.25
C THR A 221 -8.37 20.09 13.50
N VAL A 222 -8.28 18.90 14.08
CA VAL A 222 -8.91 17.68 13.54
C VAL A 222 -10.14 17.36 14.38
N THR A 223 -11.23 17.04 13.72
CA THR A 223 -12.49 16.63 14.34
C THR A 223 -12.97 15.31 13.75
N ALA A 224 -13.19 14.32 14.59
CA ALA A 224 -13.79 13.04 14.23
C ALA A 224 -14.43 12.39 15.46
N ALA A 225 -15.30 11.40 15.24
CA ALA A 225 -15.75 10.53 16.32
C ALA A 225 -14.58 9.67 16.82
N ARG A 226 -14.50 9.41 18.12
CA ARG A 226 -13.48 8.56 18.75
C ARG A 226 -12.05 8.95 18.37
N LEU A 227 -11.76 10.26 18.39
CA LEU A 227 -10.47 10.82 18.04
C LEU A 227 -9.56 10.91 19.26
N ASP A 228 -8.42 10.24 19.18
CA ASP A 228 -7.32 10.36 20.14
C ASP A 228 -6.29 11.36 19.59
N THR A 229 -5.89 12.33 20.39
CA THR A 229 -4.74 13.21 20.09
C THR A 229 -3.50 12.59 20.70
N LEU A 230 -2.54 12.22 19.84
CA LEU A 230 -1.30 11.52 20.23
C LEU A 230 -0.10 12.45 20.44
N GLY A 231 -0.34 13.77 20.41
CA GLY A 231 0.69 14.80 20.56
C GLY A 231 1.43 15.14 19.27
N VAL A 232 2.58 15.75 19.39
CA VAL A 232 3.43 16.14 18.28
C VAL A 232 4.62 15.18 18.19
N GLN A 233 4.87 14.66 16.99
CA GLN A 233 5.99 13.79 16.69
C GLN A 233 6.92 14.45 15.68
N GLU A 234 8.22 14.34 15.90
CA GLU A 234 9.24 14.74 14.91
C GLU A 234 9.62 13.53 14.06
N ILE A 235 9.55 13.72 12.73
CA ILE A 235 9.89 12.71 11.72
C ILE A 235 10.76 13.42 10.68
N GLU A 236 12.02 13.00 10.50
CA GLU A 236 12.99 13.62 9.58
C GLU A 236 13.06 15.15 9.70
N SER A 237 13.21 15.67 10.92
CA SER A 237 13.28 17.10 11.23
C SER A 237 12.01 17.90 10.88
N ARG A 238 10.90 17.22 10.61
CA ARG A 238 9.56 17.81 10.41
C ARG A 238 8.65 17.46 11.58
N ARG A 239 7.84 18.39 12.03
CA ARG A 239 6.94 18.20 13.17
C ARG A 239 5.52 17.97 12.71
N PHE A 240 4.91 16.88 13.16
CA PHE A 240 3.54 16.51 12.83
C PHE A 240 2.68 16.41 14.09
N ALA A 241 1.54 17.07 14.11
CA ALA A 241 0.48 16.72 15.03
C ALA A 241 -0.11 15.38 14.62
N ARG A 242 -0.20 14.46 15.58
CA ARG A 242 -0.64 13.08 15.31
C ARG A 242 -1.99 12.84 15.98
N TYR A 243 -2.90 12.27 15.20
CA TYR A 243 -4.23 11.89 15.64
C TYR A 243 -4.54 10.45 15.22
N ARG A 244 -5.43 9.81 15.97
CA ARG A 244 -5.95 8.48 15.65
C ARG A 244 -7.43 8.41 15.90
N ALA A 245 -8.18 7.94 14.93
CA ALA A 245 -9.59 7.59 15.10
C ALA A 245 -9.78 6.09 14.87
N ARG A 246 -10.68 5.47 15.64
CA ARG A 246 -10.92 4.02 15.55
C ARG A 246 -12.38 3.70 15.31
N ALA A 247 -12.59 2.58 14.60
CA ALA A 247 -13.90 2.01 14.32
C ALA A 247 -14.86 3.08 13.77
N LEU A 248 -14.42 3.78 12.73
CA LEU A 248 -15.25 4.77 12.04
C LEU A 248 -16.24 4.03 11.11
N PRO A 249 -17.56 4.24 11.29
CA PRO A 249 -18.54 3.72 10.35
C PRO A 249 -18.52 4.50 9.03
N ALA A 250 -19.05 3.93 7.97
CA ALA A 250 -19.28 4.67 6.73
C ALA A 250 -20.12 5.92 6.98
N GLY A 251 -19.76 7.03 6.34
CA GLY A 251 -20.38 8.34 6.53
C GLY A 251 -19.94 9.08 7.80
N ALA A 252 -19.04 8.54 8.61
CA ALA A 252 -18.54 9.22 9.80
C ALA A 252 -17.85 10.55 9.41
N PRO A 253 -18.14 11.66 10.10
CA PRO A 253 -17.48 12.92 9.83
C PRO A 253 -16.01 12.86 10.29
N LEU A 254 -15.10 13.19 9.38
CA LEU A 254 -13.69 13.46 9.67
C LEU A 254 -13.31 14.75 8.96
N THR A 255 -12.90 15.76 9.71
CA THR A 255 -12.60 17.07 9.16
C THR A 255 -11.27 17.59 9.67
N ILE A 256 -10.50 18.21 8.78
CA ILE A 256 -9.26 18.92 9.09
C ILE A 256 -9.50 20.39 8.80
N ALA A 257 -9.38 21.26 9.80
CA ALA A 257 -9.39 22.71 9.65
C ALA A 257 -7.96 23.23 9.84
N PHE A 258 -7.42 23.84 8.81
CA PHE A 258 -6.06 24.38 8.82
C PHE A 258 -6.01 25.77 9.43
N SER A 259 -4.88 26.09 10.06
CA SER A 259 -4.62 27.43 10.52
C SER A 259 -4.48 28.38 9.32
N VAL A 260 -5.13 29.53 9.40
CA VAL A 260 -5.00 30.59 8.38
C VAL A 260 -3.71 31.34 8.68
N ALA A 261 -2.60 30.93 8.05
CA ALA A 261 -1.38 31.70 8.14
C ALA A 261 -1.53 33.06 7.40
N PRO A 262 -1.06 34.16 7.99
CA PRO A 262 -1.02 35.44 7.26
C PRO A 262 -0.15 35.29 6.00
N ARG A 263 -0.68 35.72 4.85
CA ARG A 263 0.01 35.64 3.56
C ARG A 263 1.24 36.54 3.54
N PHE A 264 2.43 35.98 3.80
CA PHE A 264 3.68 36.63 3.42
C PHE A 264 4.11 36.10 2.05
N ARG A 265 4.15 36.99 1.06
CA ARG A 265 4.76 36.71 -0.23
C ARG A 265 6.27 36.62 -0.07
N ALA A 266 6.84 35.46 -0.30
CA ALA A 266 8.25 35.31 -0.64
C ALA A 266 8.33 34.25 -1.74
N GLU A 267 8.80 34.64 -2.91
CA GLU A 267 9.06 33.75 -4.04
C GLU A 267 10.24 32.83 -3.71
N SER A 268 10.02 31.53 -3.78
CA SER A 268 11.11 30.55 -3.87
C SER A 268 10.62 29.32 -4.62
N LEU A 269 11.19 29.14 -5.79
CA LEU A 269 11.06 27.96 -6.64
C LEU A 269 11.99 26.87 -6.10
N VAL A 270 11.42 25.77 -5.56
CA VAL A 270 12.16 24.52 -5.32
C VAL A 270 11.28 23.35 -5.77
N PRO A 271 11.73 22.53 -6.74
CA PRO A 271 10.90 21.50 -7.34
C PRO A 271 10.98 20.14 -6.63
N PHE A 272 9.86 19.45 -6.60
CA PHE A 272 9.56 18.01 -6.74
C PHE A 272 10.48 16.90 -6.14
N VAL A 273 11.20 17.09 -5.06
CA VAL A 273 12.03 16.02 -4.44
C VAL A 273 11.32 15.31 -3.25
N VAL A 274 10.17 15.80 -2.82
CA VAL A 274 9.57 15.40 -1.51
C VAL A 274 8.73 14.12 -1.57
N ILE A 275 8.27 13.69 -2.73
CA ILE A 275 7.31 12.55 -2.84
C ILE A 275 7.96 11.19 -2.53
N GLY A 276 9.25 11.01 -2.86
CA GLY A 276 9.95 9.74 -2.58
C GLY A 276 10.28 9.51 -1.10
N ALA A 277 10.60 10.58 -0.37
CA ALA A 277 10.96 10.50 1.05
C ALA A 277 9.75 10.20 1.95
N ALA A 278 8.57 10.74 1.62
CA ALA A 278 7.35 10.51 2.39
C ALA A 278 6.85 9.05 2.30
N ALA A 279 7.04 8.39 1.13
CA ALA A 279 6.68 6.98 0.97
C ALA A 279 7.58 6.05 1.79
N ALA A 280 8.89 6.34 1.86
CA ALA A 280 9.83 5.59 2.69
C ALA A 280 9.54 5.77 4.20
N LEU A 281 9.07 6.96 4.60
CA LEU A 281 8.68 7.28 5.97
C LEU A 281 7.41 6.54 6.42
N ALA A 282 6.39 6.51 5.57
CA ALA A 282 5.16 5.78 5.86
C ALA A 282 5.44 4.29 6.08
N ALA A 283 6.29 3.68 5.23
CA ALA A 283 6.73 2.29 5.38
C ALA A 283 7.54 2.08 6.68
N GLY A 284 8.42 3.00 7.03
CA GLY A 284 9.21 2.95 8.28
C GLY A 284 8.34 3.04 9.55
N VAL A 285 7.32 3.88 9.55
CA VAL A 285 6.38 4.03 10.67
C VAL A 285 5.52 2.77 10.85
N VAL A 286 5.06 2.17 9.75
CA VAL A 286 4.29 0.91 9.80
C VAL A 286 5.14 -0.24 10.35
N VAL A 287 6.40 -0.36 9.91
CA VAL A 287 7.33 -1.39 10.40
C VAL A 287 7.68 -1.18 11.88
N ALA A 288 7.91 0.07 12.31
CA ALA A 288 8.22 0.39 13.70
C ALA A 288 7.02 0.14 14.65
N LEU A 289 5.79 0.37 14.16
CA LEU A 289 4.57 0.11 14.93
C LEU A 289 4.29 -1.40 15.05
N ARG A 290 4.56 -2.20 14.01
CA ARG A 290 4.45 -3.67 14.06
C ARG A 290 5.42 -4.31 15.07
N LYS A 291 6.66 -3.79 15.18
CA LYS A 291 7.65 -4.29 16.15
C LYS A 291 7.26 -4.05 17.61
N LYS A 292 6.47 -3.02 17.91
CA LYS A 292 6.09 -2.64 19.28
C LYS A 292 4.86 -3.38 19.81
N THR A 293 4.10 -4.07 18.93
CA THR A 293 2.93 -4.89 19.30
C THR A 293 3.24 -6.38 19.43
N SER A 294 4.50 -6.79 19.17
CA SER A 294 4.96 -8.19 19.26
C SER A 294 5.96 -8.41 20.41
N GLY A 295 6.00 -7.50 21.39
CA GLY A 295 6.80 -7.61 22.61
C GLY A 295 5.94 -7.66 23.87
#